data_42c4233502aa4796d16d3f1fb01092c9
#
_entry.id   42c4233502aa4796d16d3f1fb01092c9
#
_cell.length_a   1.000
_cell.length_b   1.000
_cell.length_c   1.000
_cell.angle_alpha   90.00
_cell.angle_beta   90.00
_cell.angle_gamma   90.00
#
_symmetry.space_group_name_H-M   'P 1'
#
loop_
_entity.id
_entity.type
_entity.pdbx_description
1 polymer ?
#
loop_
_entity_poly.entity_id
_entity_poly.type
_entity_poly.pdbx_seq_one_letter_code
_entity_poly.pdbx_strand_id
1 'polypeptide(L)'
;PAVIAPMEKLVLAGPKGRAKELLQSLQQAGVVHLETLRPEALSAYQLSPEERAELRRWEAVSAGAEHTLSLLGLEAEPARPFPEGLEAAEKALSPIQAHAEGLTRQKQELEEELALAQAYLEPLERLAALAHGLDKSPFLRVIPFLLTEKELPLVEEALRKALEDRYLLAHEAYAGGVAALVVVHRKEVDQAKAALSRAGVAELRLPGALGELPLSEAARRLRERAEAAPRELSEVRQHLAKLARESASTLQSLWTRAQDEVARLKALEELASGRFGFALLGYVPVKAKPKVEEALARHKESVVYAFEPVDEHHEADRIPVVLDNPPWAKPFELLVSFLNTPKYGTFDPTPVVPVFFPFWFGMIVGDIGYALLFYLVGRWLSGYVKRNEPLVIDLFALKLKPQVIGKLVHILNWMVFWTVVWGVIYGEFFGTFLEHLGVFGTPSSTYPPSKSSAAASSFSRVNSFFSLPPPIRKESAAGYWLFSIACSYICLFSCS
;
A
#
# COMPACT_ATOMS: atom_id res chain seq x y z
N PRO A 1 30.51 -21.97 -3.54
CA PRO A 1 29.52 -22.17 -2.52
C PRO A 1 28.14 -21.91 -3.11
N ALA A 2 27.22 -22.90 -2.95
CA ALA A 2 25.87 -22.78 -3.43
C ALA A 2 25.19 -21.63 -2.67
N VAL A 3 24.63 -20.67 -3.38
CA VAL A 3 23.94 -19.48 -2.84
C VAL A 3 22.48 -19.82 -2.57
N ILE A 4 21.96 -20.86 -3.24
CA ILE A 4 20.68 -21.48 -2.92
C ILE A 4 20.97 -22.56 -1.87
N ALA A 5 20.27 -22.48 -0.73
CA ALA A 5 20.42 -23.47 0.34
C ALA A 5 20.05 -24.87 -0.17
N PRO A 6 20.91 -25.88 0.02
CA PRO A 6 20.54 -27.25 -0.32
C PRO A 6 19.39 -27.72 0.56
N MET A 7 18.39 -28.35 -0.07
CA MET A 7 17.17 -28.84 0.57
C MET A 7 17.19 -30.36 0.68
N GLU A 8 16.58 -30.89 1.73
CA GLU A 8 16.23 -32.31 1.87
C GLU A 8 14.71 -32.45 1.97
N LYS A 9 14.23 -33.55 1.48
CA LYS A 9 12.81 -33.92 1.53
C LYS A 9 12.54 -34.66 2.83
N LEU A 10 11.67 -34.13 3.66
CA LEU A 10 11.20 -34.73 4.89
C LEU A 10 9.93 -35.52 4.59
N VAL A 11 9.99 -36.84 4.75
CA VAL A 11 8.83 -37.73 4.72
C VAL A 11 8.55 -38.15 6.17
N LEU A 12 7.30 -37.93 6.62
CA LEU A 12 6.91 -38.18 7.98
C LEU A 12 5.56 -38.87 8.01
N ALA A 13 5.41 -39.92 8.86
CA ALA A 13 4.16 -40.62 9.08
C ALA A 13 3.90 -40.82 10.57
N GLY A 14 2.63 -40.76 10.96
CA GLY A 14 2.23 -40.92 12.34
C GLY A 14 0.73 -41.19 12.53
N PRO A 15 0.28 -41.46 13.78
CA PRO A 15 -1.13 -41.68 14.08
C PRO A 15 -1.94 -40.38 13.94
N LYS A 16 -3.15 -40.50 13.34
CA LYS A 16 -4.02 -39.37 12.99
C LYS A 16 -4.30 -38.41 14.18
N GLY A 17 -4.48 -38.95 15.38
CA GLY A 17 -4.76 -38.16 16.58
C GLY A 17 -3.63 -37.21 17.05
N ARG A 18 -2.41 -37.41 16.53
CA ARG A 18 -1.26 -36.57 16.89
C ARG A 18 -0.83 -35.57 15.82
N ALA A 19 -1.55 -35.53 14.69
CA ALA A 19 -1.22 -34.64 13.58
C ALA A 19 -1.14 -33.14 14.01
N LYS A 20 -2.09 -32.69 14.84
CA LYS A 20 -2.18 -31.29 15.33
C LYS A 20 -0.97 -30.91 16.20
N GLU A 21 -0.58 -31.78 17.14
CA GLU A 21 0.57 -31.56 18.03
C GLU A 21 1.89 -31.54 17.25
N LEU A 22 2.01 -32.43 16.28
CA LEU A 22 3.19 -32.53 15.46
C LEU A 22 3.36 -31.30 14.56
N LEU A 23 2.29 -30.86 13.87
CA LEU A 23 2.32 -29.64 13.09
C LEU A 23 2.68 -28.42 13.92
N GLN A 24 2.19 -28.36 15.16
CA GLN A 24 2.57 -27.28 16.09
C GLN A 24 4.07 -27.30 16.41
N SER A 25 4.66 -28.49 16.62
CA SER A 25 6.10 -28.62 16.87
C SER A 25 6.94 -28.23 15.63
N LEU A 26 6.50 -28.60 14.42
CA LEU A 26 7.15 -28.23 13.17
C LEU A 26 7.01 -26.74 12.87
N GLN A 27 5.84 -26.14 13.16
CA GLN A 27 5.61 -24.71 13.03
C GLN A 27 6.51 -23.91 13.99
N GLN A 28 6.68 -24.37 15.23
CA GLN A 28 7.61 -23.74 16.19
C GLN A 28 9.06 -23.81 15.73
N ALA A 29 9.45 -24.89 15.01
CA ALA A 29 10.77 -24.97 14.38
C ALA A 29 10.91 -23.95 13.24
N GLY A 30 9.84 -23.59 12.54
CA GLY A 30 9.75 -22.51 11.55
C GLY A 30 10.60 -22.69 10.30
N VAL A 31 11.00 -23.93 9.96
CA VAL A 31 11.97 -24.22 8.88
C VAL A 31 11.50 -25.29 7.90
N VAL A 32 10.30 -25.82 8.07
CA VAL A 32 9.72 -26.84 7.23
C VAL A 32 8.72 -26.20 6.27
N HIS A 33 8.92 -26.39 4.99
CA HIS A 33 7.94 -26.06 3.96
C HIS A 33 7.12 -27.28 3.62
N LEU A 34 5.82 -27.25 3.92
CA LEU A 34 4.91 -28.36 3.69
C LEU A 34 4.51 -28.43 2.22
N GLU A 35 4.38 -29.64 1.69
CA GLU A 35 3.86 -29.89 0.35
C GLU A 35 2.72 -30.89 0.41
N THR A 36 1.71 -30.69 -0.43
CA THR A 36 0.56 -31.56 -0.52
C THR A 36 0.96 -32.92 -1.11
N LEU A 37 1.02 -33.93 -0.27
CA LEU A 37 1.24 -35.32 -0.70
C LEU A 37 -0.10 -35.93 -1.12
N ARG A 38 -0.23 -36.37 -2.37
CA ARG A 38 -1.43 -37.07 -2.85
C ARG A 38 -1.05 -38.45 -3.45
N PRO A 39 -0.65 -39.42 -2.63
CA PRO A 39 -0.50 -40.79 -3.11
C PRO A 39 -1.87 -41.39 -3.50
N GLU A 40 -1.92 -42.22 -4.53
CA GLU A 40 -3.18 -42.82 -4.99
C GLU A 40 -3.94 -43.61 -3.91
N ALA A 41 -3.24 -44.09 -2.87
CA ALA A 41 -3.79 -44.87 -1.78
C ALA A 41 -4.29 -44.05 -0.56
N LEU A 42 -4.02 -42.76 -0.51
CA LEU A 42 -4.38 -41.90 0.62
C LEU A 42 -5.28 -40.75 0.16
N SER A 43 -6.22 -40.34 1.00
CA SER A 43 -7.06 -39.17 0.77
C SER A 43 -6.49 -37.96 1.49
N ALA A 44 -6.87 -36.74 1.06
CA ALA A 44 -6.57 -35.51 1.82
C ALA A 44 -7.21 -35.61 3.23
N TYR A 45 -6.51 -35.08 4.24
CA TYR A 45 -7.05 -34.98 5.59
C TYR A 45 -8.30 -34.11 5.56
N GLN A 46 -9.40 -34.66 6.04
CA GLN A 46 -10.65 -33.89 6.17
C GLN A 46 -10.75 -33.37 7.59
N LEU A 47 -10.82 -32.07 7.72
CA LEU A 47 -11.10 -31.41 9.01
C LEU A 47 -12.43 -31.90 9.56
N SER A 48 -12.47 -32.21 10.84
CA SER A 48 -13.71 -32.50 11.55
C SER A 48 -14.64 -31.26 11.56
N PRO A 49 -15.94 -31.44 11.81
CA PRO A 49 -16.86 -30.30 11.95
C PRO A 49 -16.39 -29.28 13.02
N GLU A 50 -15.79 -29.77 14.09
CA GLU A 50 -15.23 -28.93 15.18
C GLU A 50 -14.01 -28.14 14.72
N GLU A 51 -13.06 -28.80 14.03
CA GLU A 51 -11.87 -28.16 13.49
C GLU A 51 -12.22 -27.11 12.41
N ARG A 52 -13.24 -27.36 11.58
CA ARG A 52 -13.75 -26.37 10.62
C ARG A 52 -14.42 -25.18 11.30
N ALA A 53 -15.10 -25.40 12.41
CA ALA A 53 -15.66 -24.34 13.20
C ALA A 53 -14.56 -23.50 13.87
N GLU A 54 -13.53 -24.16 14.42
CA GLU A 54 -12.34 -23.51 14.99
C GLU A 54 -11.62 -22.66 13.94
N LEU A 55 -11.40 -23.21 12.74
CA LEU A 55 -10.78 -22.49 11.63
C LEU A 55 -11.54 -21.20 11.28
N ARG A 56 -12.85 -21.30 11.08
CA ARG A 56 -13.67 -20.12 10.76
C ARG A 56 -13.64 -19.04 11.87
N ARG A 57 -13.62 -19.45 13.12
CA ARG A 57 -13.51 -18.51 14.26
C ARG A 57 -12.15 -17.83 14.28
N TRP A 58 -11.05 -18.55 14.03
CA TRP A 58 -9.72 -17.95 13.93
C TRP A 58 -9.59 -17.04 12.69
N GLU A 59 -10.17 -17.40 11.56
CA GLU A 59 -10.26 -16.53 10.38
C GLU A 59 -11.01 -15.24 10.69
N ALA A 60 -12.11 -15.33 11.46
CA ALA A 60 -12.87 -14.15 11.91
C ALA A 60 -12.04 -13.26 12.86
N VAL A 61 -11.29 -13.84 13.80
CA VAL A 61 -10.38 -13.09 14.69
C VAL A 61 -9.28 -12.41 13.88
N SER A 62 -8.68 -13.12 12.92
CA SER A 62 -7.65 -12.55 12.05
C SER A 62 -8.17 -11.36 11.26
N ALA A 63 -9.29 -11.54 10.56
CA ALA A 63 -9.91 -10.48 9.76
C ALA A 63 -10.38 -9.30 10.62
N GLY A 64 -10.96 -9.58 11.81
CA GLY A 64 -11.38 -8.54 12.75
C GLY A 64 -10.21 -7.73 13.32
N ALA A 65 -9.09 -8.39 13.66
CA ALA A 65 -7.89 -7.72 14.14
C ALA A 65 -7.25 -6.85 13.03
N GLU A 66 -7.15 -7.37 11.81
CA GLU A 66 -6.63 -6.65 10.65
C GLU A 66 -7.50 -5.44 10.30
N HIS A 67 -8.82 -5.62 10.28
CA HIS A 67 -9.78 -4.54 10.05
C HIS A 67 -9.63 -3.44 11.11
N THR A 68 -9.55 -3.82 12.40
CA THR A 68 -9.40 -2.87 13.50
C THR A 68 -8.07 -2.11 13.43
N LEU A 69 -6.97 -2.79 13.09
CA LEU A 69 -5.68 -2.15 12.83
C LEU A 69 -5.79 -1.12 11.71
N SER A 70 -6.46 -1.48 10.60
CA SER A 70 -6.69 -0.56 9.47
C SER A 70 -7.50 0.66 9.87
N LEU A 71 -8.59 0.51 10.66
CA LEU A 71 -9.38 1.63 11.18
C LEU A 71 -8.55 2.59 12.04
N LEU A 72 -7.58 2.06 12.79
CA LEU A 72 -6.67 2.82 13.63
C LEU A 72 -5.46 3.37 12.85
N GLY A 73 -5.37 3.14 11.54
CA GLY A 73 -4.24 3.55 10.70
C GLY A 73 -2.94 2.80 10.98
N LEU A 74 -3.05 1.59 11.54
CA LEU A 74 -1.92 0.71 11.85
C LEU A 74 -1.83 -0.42 10.82
N GLU A 75 -0.60 -0.87 10.54
CA GLU A 75 -0.38 -2.07 9.72
C GLU A 75 -0.35 -3.33 10.59
N ALA A 76 -0.84 -4.43 10.02
CA ALA A 76 -0.71 -5.74 10.63
C ALA A 76 0.74 -6.22 10.47
N GLU A 77 1.49 -6.22 11.57
CA GLU A 77 2.87 -6.69 11.62
C GLU A 77 3.01 -7.89 12.55
N PRO A 78 3.87 -8.86 12.19
CA PRO A 78 4.16 -9.98 13.08
C PRO A 78 4.70 -9.51 14.43
N ALA A 79 4.06 -9.96 15.49
CA ALA A 79 4.45 -9.67 16.86
C ALA A 79 4.54 -10.97 17.67
N ARG A 80 4.80 -10.86 18.97
CA ARG A 80 4.71 -12.03 19.84
C ARG A 80 3.26 -12.53 19.87
N PRO A 81 3.00 -13.82 19.55
CA PRO A 81 1.64 -14.35 19.51
C PRO A 81 0.89 -14.18 20.82
N PHE A 82 -0.41 -13.93 20.76
CA PHE A 82 -1.27 -13.84 21.92
C PHE A 82 -1.24 -15.18 22.71
N PRO A 83 -1.02 -15.16 24.02
CA PRO A 83 -0.70 -16.38 24.79
C PRO A 83 -1.91 -17.28 25.06
N GLU A 84 -3.12 -16.74 24.99
CA GLU A 84 -4.34 -17.44 25.38
C GLU A 84 -5.07 -18.06 24.18
N GLY A 85 -6.12 -18.87 24.45
CA GLY A 85 -6.88 -19.57 23.43
C GLY A 85 -7.92 -18.71 22.70
N LEU A 86 -8.69 -19.35 21.82
CA LEU A 86 -9.64 -18.71 20.91
C LEU A 86 -10.70 -17.84 21.61
N GLU A 87 -11.31 -18.35 22.70
CA GLU A 87 -12.34 -17.61 23.43
C GLU A 87 -11.82 -16.34 24.09
N ALA A 88 -10.61 -16.39 24.61
CA ALA A 88 -9.94 -15.22 25.18
C ALA A 88 -9.54 -14.22 24.09
N ALA A 89 -9.12 -14.71 22.93
CA ALA A 89 -8.80 -13.87 21.77
C ALA A 89 -10.04 -13.10 21.26
N GLU A 90 -11.17 -13.78 21.11
CA GLU A 90 -12.46 -13.16 20.73
C GLU A 90 -12.91 -12.11 21.77
N LYS A 91 -12.80 -12.46 23.07
CA LYS A 91 -13.14 -11.55 24.14
C LYS A 91 -12.26 -10.33 24.23
N ALA A 92 -10.98 -10.47 23.91
CA ALA A 92 -10.04 -9.36 23.88
C ALA A 92 -10.24 -8.45 22.65
N LEU A 93 -10.56 -9.03 21.48
CA LEU A 93 -10.77 -8.28 20.23
C LEU A 93 -12.07 -7.47 20.25
N SER A 94 -13.17 -8.07 20.67
CA SER A 94 -14.53 -7.51 20.52
C SER A 94 -14.68 -6.08 21.07
N PRO A 95 -14.24 -5.73 22.32
CA PRO A 95 -14.38 -4.38 22.84
C PRO A 95 -13.52 -3.35 22.09
N ILE A 96 -12.33 -3.74 21.66
CA ILE A 96 -11.42 -2.85 20.92
C ILE A 96 -12.02 -2.53 19.54
N GLN A 97 -12.50 -3.56 18.85
CA GLN A 97 -13.14 -3.43 17.55
C GLN A 97 -14.39 -2.54 17.62
N ALA A 98 -15.29 -2.82 18.54
CA ALA A 98 -16.52 -2.03 18.72
C ALA A 98 -16.22 -0.55 19.02
N HIS A 99 -15.20 -0.29 19.85
CA HIS A 99 -14.78 1.07 20.17
C HIS A 99 -14.16 1.79 18.95
N ALA A 100 -13.27 1.13 18.19
CA ALA A 100 -12.68 1.68 16.99
C ALA A 100 -13.74 1.98 15.90
N GLU A 101 -14.67 1.06 15.68
CA GLU A 101 -15.77 1.24 14.74
C GLU A 101 -16.70 2.40 15.15
N GLY A 102 -17.03 2.52 16.44
CA GLY A 102 -17.83 3.62 16.98
C GLY A 102 -17.16 4.99 16.75
N LEU A 103 -15.89 5.12 17.11
CA LEU A 103 -15.13 6.36 16.90
C LEU A 103 -14.96 6.70 15.41
N THR A 104 -14.75 5.70 14.56
CA THR A 104 -14.61 5.91 13.11
C THR A 104 -15.91 6.36 12.49
N ARG A 105 -17.05 5.79 12.90
CA ARG A 105 -18.38 6.25 12.47
C ARG A 105 -18.63 7.68 12.91
N GLN A 106 -18.36 8.01 14.17
CA GLN A 106 -18.51 9.38 14.67
C GLN A 106 -17.63 10.38 13.91
N LYS A 107 -16.39 9.99 13.61
CA LYS A 107 -15.48 10.80 12.77
C LYS A 107 -16.10 11.07 11.39
N GLN A 108 -16.62 10.03 10.74
CA GLN A 108 -17.22 10.15 9.42
C GLN A 108 -18.47 11.06 9.44
N GLU A 109 -19.35 10.89 10.42
CA GLU A 109 -20.53 11.76 10.60
C GLU A 109 -20.14 13.23 10.76
N LEU A 110 -19.12 13.52 11.57
CA LEU A 110 -18.61 14.89 11.76
C LEU A 110 -17.92 15.44 10.49
N GLU A 111 -17.22 14.62 9.73
CA GLU A 111 -16.61 15.02 8.45
C GLU A 111 -17.68 15.32 7.39
N GLU A 112 -18.77 14.55 7.35
CA GLU A 112 -19.92 14.79 6.48
C GLU A 112 -20.66 16.08 6.89
N GLU A 113 -20.89 16.30 8.17
CA GLU A 113 -21.48 17.55 8.68
C GLU A 113 -20.63 18.78 8.33
N LEU A 114 -19.32 18.67 8.49
CA LEU A 114 -18.39 19.75 8.14
C LEU A 114 -18.40 20.04 6.64
N ALA A 115 -18.41 18.99 5.80
CA ALA A 115 -18.53 19.12 4.35
C ALA A 115 -19.85 19.79 3.93
N LEU A 116 -20.96 19.42 4.58
CA LEU A 116 -22.25 20.08 4.38
C LEU A 116 -22.21 21.56 4.80
N ALA A 117 -21.60 21.85 5.95
CA ALA A 117 -21.45 23.23 6.40
C ALA A 117 -20.60 24.06 5.42
N GLN A 118 -19.48 23.52 4.94
CA GLN A 118 -18.63 24.20 3.97
C GLN A 118 -19.35 24.46 2.63
N ALA A 119 -20.20 23.54 2.19
CA ALA A 119 -20.92 23.67 0.92
C ALA A 119 -22.12 24.63 1.00
N TYR A 120 -22.84 24.64 2.12
CA TYR A 120 -24.17 25.29 2.19
C TYR A 120 -24.26 26.47 3.15
N LEU A 121 -23.29 26.70 4.04
CA LEU A 121 -23.41 27.77 5.05
C LEU A 121 -23.52 29.14 4.42
N GLU A 122 -22.56 29.50 3.55
CA GLU A 122 -22.54 30.83 2.92
C GLU A 122 -23.79 31.11 2.08
N PRO A 123 -24.18 30.22 1.11
CA PRO A 123 -25.41 30.44 0.34
C PRO A 123 -26.67 30.46 1.21
N LEU A 124 -26.72 29.65 2.27
CA LEU A 124 -27.87 29.62 3.16
C LEU A 124 -28.01 30.90 3.97
N GLU A 125 -26.91 31.47 4.43
CA GLU A 125 -26.89 32.76 5.13
C GLU A 125 -27.38 33.92 4.25
N ARG A 126 -26.97 33.93 2.97
CA ARG A 126 -27.46 34.89 1.97
C ARG A 126 -28.95 34.72 1.73
N LEU A 127 -29.41 33.50 1.52
CA LEU A 127 -30.83 33.16 1.34
C LEU A 127 -31.67 33.55 2.58
N ALA A 128 -31.16 33.29 3.78
CA ALA A 128 -31.84 33.65 5.02
C ALA A 128 -31.97 35.17 5.18
N ALA A 129 -30.93 35.93 4.81
CA ALA A 129 -30.99 37.39 4.79
C ALA A 129 -32.00 37.91 3.78
N LEU A 130 -32.04 37.36 2.56
CA LEU A 130 -32.99 37.74 1.51
C LEU A 130 -34.43 37.38 1.88
N ALA A 131 -34.66 36.29 2.58
CA ALA A 131 -36.00 35.87 2.98
C ALA A 131 -36.66 36.81 3.98
N HIS A 132 -35.90 37.56 4.80
CA HIS A 132 -36.44 38.50 5.80
C HIS A 132 -37.60 37.99 6.65
N GLY A 133 -37.65 36.66 6.89
CA GLY A 133 -38.73 36.03 7.63
C GLY A 133 -40.01 35.77 6.81
N LEU A 134 -39.98 36.02 5.50
CA LEU A 134 -41.12 35.71 4.59
C LEU A 134 -41.36 34.19 4.50
N ASP A 135 -40.39 33.39 4.80
CA ASP A 135 -40.45 31.92 4.90
C ASP A 135 -41.37 31.40 6.04
N LYS A 136 -41.72 32.26 7.01
CA LYS A 136 -42.63 31.97 8.10
C LYS A 136 -44.10 32.35 7.79
N SER A 137 -44.35 32.98 6.64
CA SER A 137 -45.70 33.41 6.26
C SER A 137 -46.63 32.22 5.94
N PRO A 138 -47.86 32.17 6.43
CA PRO A 138 -48.80 31.12 6.08
C PRO A 138 -49.35 31.18 4.65
N PHE A 139 -49.24 32.36 4.00
CA PHE A 139 -49.78 32.60 2.66
C PHE A 139 -48.75 32.55 1.55
N LEU A 140 -47.50 32.77 1.90
CA LEU A 140 -46.38 32.78 0.94
C LEU A 140 -45.57 31.48 1.00
N ARG A 141 -44.90 31.19 -0.10
CA ARG A 141 -43.90 30.13 -0.16
C ARG A 141 -42.60 30.73 -0.72
N VAL A 142 -41.53 30.53 -0.01
CA VAL A 142 -40.15 30.87 -0.45
C VAL A 142 -39.55 29.61 -1.09
N ILE A 143 -39.09 29.72 -2.30
CA ILE A 143 -38.38 28.66 -3.06
C ILE A 143 -36.95 29.10 -3.24
N PRO A 144 -36.00 28.58 -2.45
CA PRO A 144 -34.58 28.90 -2.60
C PRO A 144 -33.95 28.06 -3.72
N PHE A 145 -32.99 28.64 -4.41
CA PHE A 145 -32.19 27.95 -5.44
C PHE A 145 -30.83 28.59 -5.62
N LEU A 146 -29.90 27.83 -6.17
CA LEU A 146 -28.56 28.29 -6.49
C LEU A 146 -28.39 28.26 -8.01
N LEU A 147 -27.69 29.27 -8.57
CA LEU A 147 -27.49 29.39 -9.99
C LEU A 147 -26.17 30.12 -10.28
N THR A 148 -25.74 30.07 -11.52
CA THR A 148 -24.63 30.90 -12.03
C THR A 148 -25.16 32.26 -12.51
N GLU A 149 -24.28 33.28 -12.58
CA GLU A 149 -24.66 34.61 -13.09
C GLU A 149 -25.28 34.55 -14.50
N LYS A 150 -24.89 33.58 -15.33
CA LYS A 150 -25.39 33.41 -16.69
C LYS A 150 -26.83 32.89 -16.75
N GLU A 151 -27.25 32.16 -15.74
CA GLU A 151 -28.59 31.56 -15.66
C GLU A 151 -29.64 32.53 -15.12
N LEU A 152 -29.22 33.58 -14.41
CA LEU A 152 -30.11 34.56 -13.78
C LEU A 152 -31.10 35.18 -14.80
N PRO A 153 -30.69 35.72 -15.96
CA PRO A 153 -31.62 36.27 -16.93
C PRO A 153 -32.61 35.28 -17.49
N LEU A 154 -32.20 33.99 -17.63
CA LEU A 154 -33.07 32.91 -18.12
C LEU A 154 -34.17 32.60 -17.10
N VAL A 155 -33.81 32.57 -15.81
CA VAL A 155 -34.75 32.36 -14.71
C VAL A 155 -35.74 33.51 -14.61
N GLU A 156 -35.29 34.77 -14.68
CA GLU A 156 -36.15 35.94 -14.68
C GLU A 156 -37.19 35.92 -15.83
N GLU A 157 -36.73 35.58 -17.04
CA GLU A 157 -37.63 35.47 -18.20
C GLU A 157 -38.62 34.34 -18.05
N ALA A 158 -38.19 33.21 -17.54
CA ALA A 158 -39.07 32.03 -17.32
C ALA A 158 -40.16 32.33 -16.25
N LEU A 159 -39.79 32.98 -15.12
CA LEU A 159 -40.72 33.36 -14.07
C LEU A 159 -41.69 34.41 -14.56
N ARG A 160 -41.23 35.45 -15.29
CA ARG A 160 -42.11 36.48 -15.84
C ARG A 160 -43.12 35.93 -16.81
N LYS A 161 -42.73 34.96 -17.68
CA LYS A 161 -43.66 34.31 -18.60
C LYS A 161 -44.70 33.44 -17.89
N ALA A 162 -44.35 32.85 -16.76
CA ALA A 162 -45.23 31.90 -16.05
C ALA A 162 -46.15 32.58 -15.00
N LEU A 163 -45.67 33.64 -14.35
CA LEU A 163 -46.31 34.23 -13.20
C LEU A 163 -46.68 35.74 -13.40
N GLU A 164 -46.29 36.31 -14.57
CA GLU A 164 -46.42 37.73 -14.86
C GLU A 164 -45.73 38.57 -13.76
N ASP A 165 -46.42 39.42 -13.03
CA ASP A 165 -45.85 40.26 -11.93
C ASP A 165 -46.21 39.70 -10.55
N ARG A 166 -46.65 38.43 -10.43
CA ARG A 166 -47.11 37.81 -9.16
C ARG A 166 -46.03 37.07 -8.40
N TYR A 167 -44.78 37.48 -8.54
CA TYR A 167 -43.65 36.91 -7.84
C TYR A 167 -42.68 38.01 -7.36
N LEU A 168 -41.90 37.70 -6.32
CA LEU A 168 -40.73 38.46 -5.90
C LEU A 168 -39.51 37.61 -6.08
N LEU A 169 -38.55 38.05 -6.91
CA LEU A 169 -37.24 37.46 -7.04
C LEU A 169 -36.22 38.29 -6.30
N ALA A 170 -35.50 37.67 -5.40
CA ALA A 170 -34.35 38.28 -4.71
C ALA A 170 -33.12 37.40 -4.89
N HIS A 171 -31.99 38.00 -5.11
CA HIS A 171 -30.73 37.29 -5.33
C HIS A 171 -29.55 38.06 -4.73
N GLU A 172 -28.50 37.32 -4.37
CA GLU A 172 -27.24 37.86 -3.88
C GLU A 172 -26.07 36.96 -4.33
N ALA A 173 -24.97 37.56 -4.75
CA ALA A 173 -23.78 36.83 -5.15
C ALA A 173 -23.04 36.27 -3.94
N TYR A 174 -22.46 35.08 -4.08
CA TYR A 174 -21.55 34.46 -3.12
C TYR A 174 -20.38 33.82 -3.85
N ALA A 175 -19.38 33.27 -3.14
CA ALA A 175 -18.14 32.74 -3.74
C ALA A 175 -18.37 31.61 -4.76
N GLY A 176 -19.46 30.83 -4.65
CA GLY A 176 -19.79 29.73 -5.54
C GLY A 176 -20.83 30.04 -6.65
N GLY A 177 -21.32 31.30 -6.76
CA GLY A 177 -22.33 31.69 -7.73
C GLY A 177 -23.33 32.73 -7.19
N VAL A 178 -24.61 32.54 -7.49
CA VAL A 178 -25.70 33.42 -7.04
C VAL A 178 -26.69 32.60 -6.22
N ALA A 179 -26.91 33.01 -4.99
CA ALA A 179 -27.99 32.53 -4.14
C ALA A 179 -29.26 33.35 -4.43
N ALA A 180 -30.31 32.68 -4.84
CA ALA A 180 -31.55 33.36 -5.21
C ALA A 180 -32.76 32.66 -4.57
N LEU A 181 -33.79 33.41 -4.35
CA LEU A 181 -35.09 32.88 -3.91
C LEU A 181 -36.22 33.56 -4.67
N VAL A 182 -37.28 32.80 -4.92
CA VAL A 182 -38.52 33.33 -5.41
C VAL A 182 -39.58 33.18 -4.35
N VAL A 183 -40.33 34.25 -4.10
CA VAL A 183 -41.45 34.27 -3.17
C VAL A 183 -42.73 34.35 -4.00
N VAL A 184 -43.59 33.40 -3.80
CA VAL A 184 -44.88 33.31 -4.51
C VAL A 184 -46.00 32.96 -3.55
N HIS A 185 -47.25 33.24 -3.97
CA HIS A 185 -48.42 32.77 -3.23
C HIS A 185 -48.49 31.23 -3.29
N ARG A 186 -48.95 30.58 -2.22
CA ARG A 186 -49.04 29.10 -2.14
C ARG A 186 -49.76 28.42 -3.32
N LYS A 187 -50.72 29.12 -3.94
CA LYS A 187 -51.44 28.60 -5.10
C LYS A 187 -50.60 28.54 -6.39
N GLU A 188 -49.48 29.25 -6.43
CA GLU A 188 -48.63 29.44 -7.63
C GLU A 188 -47.31 28.66 -7.53
N VAL A 189 -47.12 27.90 -6.46
CA VAL A 189 -45.86 27.13 -6.18
C VAL A 189 -45.51 26.20 -7.32
N ASP A 190 -46.54 25.44 -7.85
CA ASP A 190 -46.30 24.46 -8.91
C ASP A 190 -45.91 25.14 -10.22
N GLN A 191 -46.50 26.31 -10.52
CA GLN A 191 -46.17 27.11 -11.68
C GLN A 191 -44.75 27.68 -11.58
N ALA A 192 -44.37 28.17 -10.40
CA ALA A 192 -42.99 28.66 -10.12
C ALA A 192 -41.97 27.53 -10.27
N LYS A 193 -42.22 26.37 -9.67
CA LYS A 193 -41.31 25.19 -9.80
C LYS A 193 -41.20 24.71 -11.23
N ALA A 194 -42.27 24.71 -12.00
CA ALA A 194 -42.26 24.36 -13.42
C ALA A 194 -41.47 25.39 -14.25
N ALA A 195 -41.55 26.67 -13.91
CA ALA A 195 -40.77 27.71 -14.57
C ALA A 195 -39.29 27.57 -14.30
N LEU A 196 -38.88 27.37 -13.03
CA LEU A 196 -37.50 27.12 -12.62
C LEU A 196 -36.91 25.88 -13.32
N SER A 197 -37.68 24.79 -13.35
CA SER A 197 -37.27 23.54 -14.03
C SER A 197 -37.04 23.73 -15.52
N ARG A 198 -37.89 24.53 -16.22
CA ARG A 198 -37.69 24.87 -17.63
C ARG A 198 -36.45 25.73 -17.88
N ALA A 199 -36.06 26.55 -16.90
CA ALA A 199 -34.81 27.30 -16.94
C ALA A 199 -33.59 26.47 -16.55
N GLY A 200 -33.75 25.16 -16.25
CA GLY A 200 -32.67 24.26 -15.86
C GLY A 200 -32.25 24.37 -14.40
N VAL A 201 -33.00 25.10 -13.58
CA VAL A 201 -32.68 25.35 -12.17
C VAL A 201 -33.64 24.56 -11.27
N ALA A 202 -33.08 23.88 -10.26
CA ALA A 202 -33.86 23.12 -9.28
C ALA A 202 -33.91 23.86 -7.94
N GLU A 203 -35.04 23.65 -7.22
CA GLU A 203 -35.17 24.09 -5.83
C GLU A 203 -34.02 23.53 -4.98
N LEU A 204 -33.40 24.37 -4.18
CA LEU A 204 -32.37 23.94 -3.23
C LEU A 204 -33.04 23.05 -2.16
N ARG A 205 -32.65 21.80 -2.14
CA ARG A 205 -33.06 20.84 -1.13
C ARG A 205 -31.94 20.59 -0.14
N LEU A 206 -32.15 21.00 1.08
CA LEU A 206 -31.21 20.70 2.16
C LEU A 206 -31.44 19.26 2.64
N PRO A 207 -30.36 18.52 2.94
CA PRO A 207 -30.46 17.16 3.41
C PRO A 207 -31.01 17.05 4.83
N GLY A 208 -31.72 15.96 5.12
CA GLY A 208 -32.19 15.61 6.47
C GLY A 208 -33.09 16.63 7.12
N ALA A 209 -32.96 16.81 8.42
CA ALA A 209 -33.79 17.69 9.24
C ALA A 209 -33.65 19.19 8.91
N LEU A 210 -32.58 19.60 8.22
CA LEU A 210 -32.41 21.00 7.81
C LEU A 210 -33.42 21.43 6.75
N GLY A 211 -33.89 20.50 5.90
CA GLY A 211 -34.87 20.79 4.85
C GLY A 211 -36.27 21.14 5.34
N GLU A 212 -36.59 20.80 6.57
CA GLU A 212 -37.94 21.07 7.20
C GLU A 212 -37.96 22.40 7.94
N LEU A 213 -36.81 23.03 8.18
CA LEU A 213 -36.66 24.24 8.95
C LEU A 213 -36.81 25.50 8.09
N PRO A 214 -37.25 26.63 8.68
CA PRO A 214 -37.11 27.94 8.06
C PRO A 214 -35.63 28.22 7.72
N LEU A 215 -35.37 28.94 6.61
CA LEU A 215 -34.01 29.22 6.13
C LEU A 215 -33.11 29.87 7.20
N SER A 216 -33.65 30.78 7.99
CA SER A 216 -32.97 31.46 9.09
C SER A 216 -32.55 30.49 10.21
N GLU A 217 -33.39 29.52 10.52
CA GLU A 217 -33.07 28.53 11.54
C GLU A 217 -32.12 27.46 11.02
N ALA A 218 -32.29 27.03 9.76
CA ALA A 218 -31.36 26.12 9.10
C ALA A 218 -29.93 26.74 9.03
N ALA A 219 -29.80 27.98 8.62
CA ALA A 219 -28.52 28.70 8.59
C ALA A 219 -27.89 28.77 9.99
N ARG A 220 -28.67 29.13 11.02
CA ARG A 220 -28.18 29.19 12.40
C ARG A 220 -27.66 27.83 12.89
N ARG A 221 -28.43 26.75 12.70
CA ARG A 221 -28.01 25.40 13.10
C ARG A 221 -26.76 24.95 12.36
N LEU A 222 -26.69 25.25 11.06
CA LEU A 222 -25.54 24.88 10.27
C LEU A 222 -24.27 25.63 10.72
N ARG A 223 -24.40 26.91 11.08
CA ARG A 223 -23.30 27.70 11.66
C ARG A 223 -22.84 27.12 13.00
N GLU A 224 -23.79 26.84 13.92
CA GLU A 224 -23.47 26.21 15.21
C GLU A 224 -22.69 24.91 15.04
N ARG A 225 -23.11 24.06 14.07
CA ARG A 225 -22.39 22.82 13.77
C ARG A 225 -21.06 23.06 13.10
N ALA A 226 -20.95 24.04 12.19
CA ALA A 226 -19.69 24.43 11.56
C ALA A 226 -18.61 24.86 12.57
N GLU A 227 -19.01 25.51 13.67
CA GLU A 227 -18.12 25.95 14.74
C GLU A 227 -17.79 24.81 15.73
N ALA A 228 -18.74 23.91 16.01
CA ALA A 228 -18.55 22.82 16.97
C ALA A 228 -17.84 21.61 16.37
N ALA A 229 -18.20 21.19 15.15
CA ALA A 229 -17.70 19.96 14.52
C ALA A 229 -16.16 19.86 14.41
N PRO A 230 -15.40 20.95 14.12
CA PRO A 230 -13.93 20.86 14.07
C PRO A 230 -13.30 20.51 15.41
N ARG A 231 -13.89 20.97 16.52
CA ARG A 231 -13.40 20.66 17.89
C ARG A 231 -13.71 19.21 18.22
N GLU A 232 -14.97 18.80 18.04
CA GLU A 232 -15.39 17.41 18.25
C GLU A 232 -14.59 16.43 17.39
N LEU A 233 -14.31 16.77 16.11
CA LEU A 233 -13.48 15.98 15.21
C LEU A 233 -12.04 15.84 15.72
N SER A 234 -11.48 16.93 16.27
CA SER A 234 -10.14 16.91 16.89
C SER A 234 -10.11 15.95 18.10
N GLU A 235 -11.14 15.98 18.95
CA GLU A 235 -11.26 15.09 20.11
C GLU A 235 -11.38 13.63 19.70
N VAL A 236 -12.23 13.33 18.70
CA VAL A 236 -12.39 11.97 18.16
C VAL A 236 -11.08 11.45 17.57
N ARG A 237 -10.35 12.29 16.83
CA ARG A 237 -9.02 11.94 16.29
C ARG A 237 -8.01 11.67 17.41
N GLN A 238 -8.03 12.42 18.49
CA GLN A 238 -7.18 12.16 19.66
C GLN A 238 -7.56 10.83 20.34
N HIS A 239 -8.84 10.53 20.48
CA HIS A 239 -9.31 9.24 21.03
C HIS A 239 -8.90 8.06 20.16
N LEU A 240 -9.02 8.17 18.81
CA LEU A 240 -8.51 7.15 17.89
C LEU A 240 -7.00 6.96 18.03
N ALA A 241 -6.24 8.04 18.09
CA ALA A 241 -4.79 7.97 18.25
C ALA A 241 -4.38 7.37 19.62
N LYS A 242 -5.13 7.64 20.68
CA LYS A 242 -4.93 7.04 22.00
C LYS A 242 -5.24 5.53 21.97
N LEU A 243 -6.39 5.16 21.43
CA LEU A 243 -6.79 3.75 21.27
C LEU A 243 -5.76 2.98 20.42
N ALA A 244 -5.25 3.59 19.34
CA ALA A 244 -4.21 3.01 18.52
C ALA A 244 -2.94 2.68 19.33
N ARG A 245 -2.46 3.62 20.15
CA ARG A 245 -1.26 3.41 21.00
C ARG A 245 -1.47 2.34 22.06
N GLU A 246 -2.62 2.32 22.70
CA GLU A 246 -2.93 1.39 23.78
C GLU A 246 -3.19 -0.04 23.27
N SER A 247 -3.79 -0.17 22.08
CA SER A 247 -4.25 -1.46 21.57
C SER A 247 -3.33 -2.08 20.50
N ALA A 248 -2.35 -1.32 19.94
CA ALA A 248 -1.51 -1.80 18.85
C ALA A 248 -0.85 -3.14 19.12
N SER A 249 -0.17 -3.27 20.27
CA SER A 249 0.54 -4.50 20.63
C SER A 249 -0.41 -5.69 20.83
N THR A 250 -1.58 -5.44 21.39
CA THR A 250 -2.61 -6.48 21.61
C THR A 250 -3.19 -6.94 20.28
N LEU A 251 -3.57 -6.01 19.41
CA LEU A 251 -4.12 -6.32 18.07
C LEU A 251 -3.11 -7.07 17.19
N GLN A 252 -1.85 -6.65 17.18
CA GLN A 252 -0.78 -7.35 16.45
C GLN A 252 -0.52 -8.75 17.01
N SER A 253 -0.57 -8.92 18.34
CA SER A 253 -0.46 -10.24 18.99
C SER A 253 -1.62 -11.16 18.63
N LEU A 254 -2.85 -10.64 18.63
CA LEU A 254 -4.07 -11.37 18.27
C LEU A 254 -4.03 -11.77 16.79
N TRP A 255 -3.67 -10.84 15.92
CA TRP A 255 -3.53 -11.11 14.50
C TRP A 255 -2.47 -12.20 14.23
N THR A 256 -1.28 -12.07 14.83
CA THR A 256 -0.21 -13.07 14.69
C THR A 256 -0.67 -14.44 15.16
N ARG A 257 -1.31 -14.52 16.34
CA ARG A 257 -1.84 -15.78 16.86
C ARG A 257 -2.89 -16.38 15.94
N ALA A 258 -3.82 -15.57 15.44
CA ALA A 258 -4.86 -16.03 14.55
C ALA A 258 -4.28 -16.55 13.22
N GLN A 259 -3.30 -15.85 12.64
CA GLN A 259 -2.60 -16.30 11.43
C GLN A 259 -1.88 -17.63 11.64
N ASP A 260 -1.19 -17.79 12.77
CA ASP A 260 -0.50 -19.05 13.11
C ASP A 260 -1.48 -20.22 13.24
N GLU A 261 -2.63 -20.01 13.87
CA GLU A 261 -3.65 -21.03 14.05
C GLU A 261 -4.38 -21.39 12.73
N VAL A 262 -4.71 -20.36 11.93
CA VAL A 262 -5.28 -20.56 10.58
C VAL A 262 -4.30 -21.33 9.70
N ALA A 263 -3.01 -20.93 9.68
CA ALA A 263 -1.99 -21.64 8.93
C ALA A 263 -1.85 -23.11 9.38
N ARG A 264 -1.90 -23.36 10.71
CA ARG A 264 -1.83 -24.71 11.28
C ARG A 264 -3.02 -25.56 10.87
N LEU A 265 -4.25 -25.03 10.97
CA LEU A 265 -5.46 -25.77 10.62
C LEU A 265 -5.53 -26.02 9.11
N LYS A 266 -5.12 -25.08 8.27
CA LYS A 266 -5.00 -25.26 6.82
C LYS A 266 -3.93 -26.28 6.46
N ALA A 267 -2.80 -26.29 7.17
CA ALA A 267 -1.75 -27.28 6.96
C ALA A 267 -2.21 -28.71 7.25
N LEU A 268 -3.23 -28.90 8.12
CA LEU A 268 -3.84 -30.24 8.30
C LEU A 268 -4.49 -30.74 7.01
N GLU A 269 -5.11 -29.89 6.21
CA GLU A 269 -5.76 -30.28 4.94
C GLU A 269 -4.75 -30.71 3.87
N GLU A 270 -3.49 -30.29 3.98
CA GLU A 270 -2.41 -30.70 3.08
C GLU A 270 -1.84 -32.08 3.40
N LEU A 271 -2.16 -32.63 4.57
CA LEU A 271 -1.72 -33.94 4.95
C LEU A 271 -2.43 -35.02 4.15
N ALA A 272 -1.70 -36.08 3.75
CA ALA A 272 -2.31 -37.29 3.28
C ALA A 272 -2.79 -38.15 4.47
N SER A 273 -4.03 -38.57 4.46
CA SER A 273 -4.68 -39.27 5.58
C SER A 273 -5.25 -40.61 5.14
N GLY A 274 -4.91 -41.63 5.91
CA GLY A 274 -5.54 -42.94 5.85
C GLY A 274 -6.52 -43.14 7.01
N ARG A 275 -6.95 -44.39 7.19
CA ARG A 275 -7.91 -44.76 8.24
C ARG A 275 -7.37 -44.52 9.66
N PHE A 276 -6.08 -44.80 9.90
CA PHE A 276 -5.46 -44.78 11.22
C PHE A 276 -4.28 -43.81 11.37
N GLY A 277 -3.72 -43.37 10.25
CA GLY A 277 -2.51 -42.57 10.23
C GLY A 277 -2.57 -41.44 9.20
N PHE A 278 -1.59 -40.56 9.28
CA PHE A 278 -1.35 -39.52 8.30
C PHE A 278 0.10 -39.59 7.79
N ALA A 279 0.33 -39.06 6.61
CA ALA A 279 1.65 -38.84 6.04
C ALA A 279 1.81 -37.35 5.67
N LEU A 280 3.00 -36.83 5.87
CA LEU A 280 3.38 -35.45 5.57
C LEU A 280 4.62 -35.50 4.71
N LEU A 281 4.63 -34.62 3.70
CA LEU A 281 5.79 -34.30 2.90
C LEU A 281 6.17 -32.86 3.15
N GLY A 282 7.46 -32.59 3.28
CA GLY A 282 7.97 -31.24 3.39
C GLY A 282 9.40 -31.13 2.92
N TYR A 283 9.85 -29.91 2.66
CA TYR A 283 11.24 -29.59 2.34
C TYR A 283 11.89 -28.84 3.49
N VAL A 284 13.14 -29.19 3.79
CA VAL A 284 13.91 -28.64 4.89
C VAL A 284 15.29 -28.24 4.39
N PRO A 285 15.78 -27.02 4.66
CA PRO A 285 17.18 -26.69 4.40
C PRO A 285 18.11 -27.60 5.20
N VAL A 286 19.13 -28.15 4.57
CA VAL A 286 20.08 -29.07 5.22
C VAL A 286 20.65 -28.50 6.52
N LYS A 287 20.97 -27.19 6.53
CA LYS A 287 21.43 -26.48 7.74
C LYS A 287 20.43 -26.43 8.88
N ALA A 288 19.12 -26.55 8.58
CA ALA A 288 18.05 -26.48 9.56
C ALA A 288 17.59 -27.86 10.06
N LYS A 289 18.09 -28.96 9.47
CA LYS A 289 17.78 -30.33 9.85
C LYS A 289 17.88 -30.60 11.37
N PRO A 290 18.93 -30.15 12.10
CA PRO A 290 19.01 -30.40 13.55
C PRO A 290 17.84 -29.81 14.34
N LYS A 291 17.31 -28.65 13.92
CA LYS A 291 16.12 -28.02 14.56
C LYS A 291 14.87 -28.86 14.38
N VAL A 292 14.71 -29.46 13.18
CA VAL A 292 13.58 -30.35 12.90
C VAL A 292 13.70 -31.65 13.69
N GLU A 293 14.88 -32.22 13.76
CA GLU A 293 15.15 -33.42 14.57
C GLU A 293 14.89 -33.18 16.06
N GLU A 294 15.27 -32.01 16.59
CA GLU A 294 14.96 -31.61 17.96
C GLU A 294 13.44 -31.47 18.21
N ALA A 295 12.72 -30.85 17.27
CA ALA A 295 11.26 -30.73 17.34
C ALA A 295 10.58 -32.10 17.30
N LEU A 296 11.06 -33.02 16.45
CA LEU A 296 10.54 -34.37 16.31
C LEU A 296 10.98 -35.32 17.46
N ALA A 297 12.08 -35.01 18.15
CA ALA A 297 12.57 -35.82 19.26
C ALA A 297 11.52 -36.02 20.37
N ARG A 298 10.62 -35.04 20.55
CA ARG A 298 9.51 -35.13 21.52
C ARG A 298 8.43 -36.15 21.12
N HIS A 299 8.41 -36.55 19.85
CA HIS A 299 7.38 -37.42 19.27
C HIS A 299 7.95 -38.75 18.78
N LYS A 300 9.23 -39.10 19.08
CA LYS A 300 9.95 -40.27 18.57
C LYS A 300 9.23 -41.61 18.72
N GLU A 301 8.45 -41.79 19.77
CA GLU A 301 7.74 -43.06 20.04
C GLU A 301 6.50 -43.25 19.17
N SER A 302 5.99 -42.17 18.56
CA SER A 302 4.73 -42.20 17.86
C SER A 302 4.81 -41.79 16.37
N VAL A 303 6.00 -41.36 15.91
CA VAL A 303 6.18 -40.84 14.56
C VAL A 303 7.41 -41.43 13.91
N VAL A 304 7.28 -41.84 12.66
CA VAL A 304 8.39 -42.29 11.82
C VAL A 304 8.69 -41.20 10.80
N TYR A 305 9.96 -40.83 10.70
CA TYR A 305 10.39 -39.83 9.69
C TYR A 305 11.69 -40.24 9.02
N ALA A 306 11.85 -39.79 7.79
CA ALA A 306 13.08 -39.95 7.01
C ALA A 306 13.40 -38.65 6.25
N PHE A 307 14.68 -38.40 6.08
CA PHE A 307 15.17 -37.36 5.18
C PHE A 307 15.71 -38.00 3.92
N GLU A 308 15.20 -37.60 2.78
CA GLU A 308 15.58 -38.12 1.47
C GLU A 308 16.24 -36.99 0.65
N PRO A 309 17.24 -37.31 -0.18
CA PRO A 309 17.78 -36.36 -1.11
C PRO A 309 16.72 -35.93 -2.12
N VAL A 310 16.76 -34.67 -2.53
CA VAL A 310 15.81 -34.11 -3.49
C VAL A 310 16.23 -34.46 -4.91
N ASP A 311 15.27 -34.83 -5.78
CA ASP A 311 15.51 -34.99 -7.21
C ASP A 311 15.40 -33.62 -7.92
N GLU A 312 16.58 -33.04 -8.19
CA GLU A 312 16.69 -31.70 -8.82
C GLU A 312 16.14 -31.67 -10.26
N HIS A 313 16.05 -32.84 -10.94
CA HIS A 313 15.63 -32.89 -12.34
C HIS A 313 14.11 -33.01 -12.51
N HIS A 314 13.43 -33.71 -11.60
CA HIS A 314 12.00 -33.99 -11.71
C HIS A 314 11.13 -33.12 -10.78
N GLU A 315 11.69 -32.60 -9.69
CA GLU A 315 10.94 -31.90 -8.65
C GLU A 315 11.33 -30.40 -8.52
N ALA A 316 12.24 -29.86 -9.37
CA ALA A 316 12.78 -28.51 -9.25
C ALA A 316 11.73 -27.39 -9.12
N ASP A 317 10.58 -27.53 -9.78
CA ASP A 317 9.49 -26.55 -9.74
C ASP A 317 8.68 -26.56 -8.42
N ARG A 318 8.80 -27.63 -7.63
CA ARG A 318 8.07 -27.83 -6.37
C ARG A 318 8.91 -27.49 -5.14
N ILE A 319 10.25 -27.50 -5.31
CA ILE A 319 11.16 -27.27 -4.21
C ILE A 319 11.17 -25.77 -3.88
N PRO A 320 10.89 -25.38 -2.63
CA PRO A 320 11.00 -24.00 -2.24
C PRO A 320 12.46 -23.53 -2.28
N VAL A 321 12.67 -22.31 -2.78
CA VAL A 321 14.00 -21.73 -2.85
C VAL A 321 14.26 -20.89 -1.62
N VAL A 322 15.29 -21.26 -0.86
CA VAL A 322 15.80 -20.47 0.26
C VAL A 322 17.15 -19.89 -0.16
N LEU A 323 17.23 -18.57 -0.26
CA LEU A 323 18.46 -17.86 -0.58
C LEU A 323 19.36 -17.78 0.67
N ASP A 324 20.60 -18.22 0.55
CA ASP A 324 21.61 -18.16 1.62
C ASP A 324 22.74 -17.21 1.22
N ASN A 325 22.35 -15.98 0.91
CA ASN A 325 23.27 -14.95 0.46
C ASN A 325 24.12 -14.38 1.61
N PRO A 326 25.39 -14.01 1.36
CA PRO A 326 26.21 -13.34 2.34
C PRO A 326 25.61 -11.98 2.74
N PRO A 327 25.92 -11.48 3.96
CA PRO A 327 25.27 -10.27 4.50
C PRO A 327 25.39 -9.03 3.59
N TRP A 328 26.48 -8.89 2.84
CA TRP A 328 26.72 -7.78 1.92
C TRP A 328 25.85 -7.87 0.65
N ALA A 329 25.43 -9.07 0.24
CA ALA A 329 24.59 -9.30 -0.93
C ALA A 329 23.09 -9.32 -0.59
N LYS A 330 22.71 -9.67 0.66
CA LYS A 330 21.31 -9.75 1.11
C LYS A 330 20.42 -8.55 0.76
N PRO A 331 20.86 -7.28 0.89
CA PRO A 331 20.03 -6.15 0.51
C PRO A 331 19.61 -6.16 -0.97
N PHE A 332 20.46 -6.72 -1.83
CA PHE A 332 20.25 -6.80 -3.28
C PHE A 332 19.27 -7.91 -3.70
N GLU A 333 18.91 -8.83 -2.79
CA GLU A 333 17.79 -9.75 -3.01
C GLU A 333 16.50 -9.00 -3.34
N LEU A 334 16.35 -7.77 -2.83
CA LEU A 334 15.23 -6.89 -3.17
C LEU A 334 15.14 -6.62 -4.67
N LEU A 335 16.28 -6.36 -5.34
CA LEU A 335 16.32 -6.12 -6.79
C LEU A 335 16.03 -7.40 -7.59
N VAL A 336 16.57 -8.52 -7.13
CA VAL A 336 16.36 -9.82 -7.78
C VAL A 336 14.91 -10.27 -7.64
N SER A 337 14.27 -10.00 -6.50
CA SER A 337 12.86 -10.36 -6.26
C SER A 337 11.87 -9.67 -7.22
N PHE A 338 12.22 -8.49 -7.76
CA PHE A 338 11.44 -7.86 -8.83
C PHE A 338 11.50 -8.60 -10.16
N LEU A 339 12.54 -9.42 -10.39
CA LEU A 339 12.75 -10.16 -11.63
C LEU A 339 12.25 -11.62 -11.55
N ASN A 340 11.66 -12.04 -10.46
CA ASN A 340 11.31 -13.39 -10.02
C ASN A 340 12.46 -14.13 -9.32
N THR A 341 12.07 -14.91 -8.31
CA THR A 341 13.00 -15.80 -7.59
C THR A 341 13.55 -16.87 -8.53
N PRO A 342 14.86 -17.11 -8.54
CA PRO A 342 15.44 -18.18 -9.35
C PRO A 342 14.85 -19.55 -8.93
N LYS A 343 14.72 -20.49 -9.86
CA LYS A 343 14.26 -21.84 -9.57
C LYS A 343 15.35 -22.64 -8.82
N TYR A 344 14.94 -23.63 -8.05
CA TYR A 344 15.89 -24.55 -7.39
C TYR A 344 16.81 -25.20 -8.43
N GLY A 345 18.09 -25.36 -8.10
CA GLY A 345 19.09 -25.91 -9.04
C GLY A 345 19.60 -24.90 -10.09
N THR A 346 19.07 -23.66 -10.16
CA THR A 346 19.57 -22.62 -11.07
C THR A 346 20.56 -21.70 -10.39
N PHE A 347 21.22 -20.86 -11.19
CA PHE A 347 22.16 -19.86 -10.67
C PHE A 347 21.42 -18.69 -10.02
N ASP A 348 21.80 -18.33 -8.78
CA ASP A 348 21.33 -17.11 -8.13
C ASP A 348 22.20 -15.91 -8.55
N PRO A 349 21.66 -14.91 -9.24
CA PRO A 349 22.41 -13.73 -9.64
C PRO A 349 22.70 -12.76 -8.49
N THR A 350 22.07 -12.94 -7.31
CA THR A 350 22.15 -11.98 -6.19
C THR A 350 23.58 -11.61 -5.80
N PRO A 351 24.59 -12.48 -5.72
CA PRO A 351 25.95 -12.08 -5.37
C PRO A 351 26.67 -11.27 -6.45
N VAL A 352 26.22 -11.38 -7.70
CA VAL A 352 26.81 -10.66 -8.83
C VAL A 352 26.28 -9.23 -8.91
N VAL A 353 24.99 -9.02 -8.56
CA VAL A 353 24.31 -7.73 -8.64
C VAL A 353 25.02 -6.63 -7.83
N PRO A 354 25.43 -6.82 -6.56
CA PRO A 354 26.12 -5.78 -5.77
C PRO A 354 27.44 -5.29 -6.36
N VAL A 355 28.09 -6.13 -7.16
CA VAL A 355 29.38 -5.78 -7.79
C VAL A 355 29.13 -4.99 -9.08
N PHE A 356 28.31 -5.52 -9.97
CA PHE A 356 28.14 -4.95 -11.31
C PHE A 356 27.11 -3.83 -11.36
N PHE A 357 25.99 -3.93 -10.69
CA PHE A 357 24.92 -2.94 -10.78
C PHE A 357 25.36 -1.54 -10.27
N PRO A 358 25.93 -1.38 -9.05
CA PRO A 358 26.40 -0.08 -8.60
C PRO A 358 27.60 0.45 -9.40
N PHE A 359 28.48 -0.44 -9.86
CA PHE A 359 29.62 -0.09 -10.69
C PHE A 359 29.15 0.54 -12.03
N TRP A 360 28.26 -0.15 -12.76
CA TRP A 360 27.75 0.37 -14.03
C TRP A 360 26.89 1.61 -13.82
N PHE A 361 26.09 1.65 -12.76
CA PHE A 361 25.32 2.84 -12.41
C PHE A 361 26.25 4.05 -12.19
N GLY A 362 27.30 3.87 -11.38
CA GLY A 362 28.30 4.91 -11.13
C GLY A 362 29.02 5.35 -12.39
N MET A 363 29.35 4.42 -13.29
CA MET A 363 30.01 4.71 -14.56
C MET A 363 29.10 5.53 -15.51
N ILE A 364 27.79 5.24 -15.52
CA ILE A 364 26.83 5.95 -16.36
C ILE A 364 26.55 7.36 -15.83
N VAL A 365 26.33 7.49 -14.52
CA VAL A 365 26.01 8.78 -13.88
C VAL A 365 27.28 9.64 -13.71
N GLY A 366 28.36 9.06 -13.18
CA GLY A 366 29.72 9.58 -13.10
C GLY A 366 29.91 11.06 -12.70
N ASP A 367 29.10 11.55 -11.75
CA ASP A 367 29.05 12.97 -11.38
C ASP A 367 28.99 13.14 -9.86
N ILE A 368 29.91 13.91 -9.28
CA ILE A 368 30.01 14.14 -7.83
C ILE A 368 28.79 14.89 -7.28
N GLY A 369 28.22 15.82 -8.05
CA GLY A 369 27.05 16.60 -7.64
C GLY A 369 25.81 15.71 -7.51
N TYR A 370 25.57 14.81 -8.48
CA TYR A 370 24.49 13.82 -8.38
C TYR A 370 24.76 12.79 -7.27
N ALA A 371 26.02 12.38 -7.06
CA ALA A 371 26.36 11.52 -5.93
C ALA A 371 26.00 12.16 -4.59
N LEU A 372 26.25 13.48 -4.42
CA LEU A 372 25.84 14.23 -3.23
C LEU A 372 24.32 14.24 -3.07
N LEU A 373 23.59 14.45 -4.15
CA LEU A 373 22.12 14.42 -4.13
C LEU A 373 21.61 13.05 -3.68
N PHE A 374 22.10 11.95 -4.24
CA PHE A 374 21.74 10.60 -3.84
C PHE A 374 22.13 10.30 -2.39
N TYR A 375 23.27 10.80 -1.93
CA TYR A 375 23.67 10.69 -0.53
C TYR A 375 22.69 11.40 0.40
N LEU A 376 22.23 12.62 0.06
CA LEU A 376 21.25 13.36 0.84
C LEU A 376 19.89 12.62 0.88
N VAL A 377 19.46 12.05 -0.24
CA VAL A 377 18.26 11.18 -0.28
C VAL A 377 18.45 9.96 0.62
N GLY A 378 19.60 9.29 0.58
CA GLY A 378 19.92 8.18 1.46
C GLY A 378 19.89 8.56 2.94
N ARG A 379 20.41 9.75 3.29
CA ARG A 379 20.37 10.30 4.66
C ARG A 379 18.93 10.56 5.11
N TRP A 380 18.10 11.11 4.23
CA TRP A 380 16.69 11.35 4.51
C TRP A 380 15.94 10.03 4.74
N LEU A 381 16.11 9.04 3.87
CA LEU A 381 15.55 7.71 4.02
C LEU A 381 16.03 7.00 5.31
N SER A 382 17.30 7.17 5.67
CA SER A 382 17.85 6.61 6.93
C SER A 382 17.14 7.17 8.18
N GLY A 383 16.56 8.37 8.08
CA GLY A 383 15.75 8.95 9.15
C GLY A 383 14.50 8.12 9.45
N TYR A 384 13.83 7.59 8.43
CA TYR A 384 12.67 6.71 8.59
C TYR A 384 13.05 5.37 9.23
N VAL A 385 14.18 4.79 8.78
CA VAL A 385 14.69 3.55 9.39
C VAL A 385 14.98 3.72 10.87
N LYS A 386 15.63 4.82 11.28
CA LYS A 386 15.95 5.09 12.69
C LYS A 386 14.72 5.31 13.55
N ARG A 387 13.66 5.90 13.00
CA ARG A 387 12.40 6.13 13.70
C ARG A 387 11.46 4.93 13.64
N ASN A 388 11.82 3.91 12.88
CA ASN A 388 10.99 2.74 12.58
C ASN A 388 9.62 3.13 12.00
N GLU A 389 9.59 4.18 11.15
CA GLU A 389 8.39 4.70 10.52
C GLU A 389 8.31 4.24 9.05
N PRO A 390 7.14 3.83 8.55
CA PRO A 390 6.96 3.53 7.15
C PRO A 390 6.99 4.82 6.32
N LEU A 391 7.57 4.76 5.12
CA LEU A 391 7.49 5.85 4.15
C LEU A 391 6.25 5.66 3.28
N VAL A 392 5.31 6.60 3.37
CA VAL A 392 4.10 6.63 2.53
C VAL A 392 4.30 7.67 1.44
N ILE A 393 4.18 7.25 0.18
CA ILE A 393 4.24 8.14 -0.99
C ILE A 393 2.85 8.10 -1.64
N ASP A 394 2.00 9.07 -1.27
CA ASP A 394 0.60 9.11 -1.70
C ASP A 394 0.44 9.17 -3.22
N LEU A 395 1.39 9.82 -3.92
CA LEU A 395 1.38 9.95 -5.38
C LEU A 395 1.37 8.61 -6.12
N PHE A 396 2.01 7.57 -5.54
CA PHE A 396 2.10 6.23 -6.12
C PHE A 396 1.38 5.16 -5.28
N ALA A 397 0.62 5.55 -4.26
CA ALA A 397 0.03 4.64 -3.27
C ALA A 397 1.05 3.61 -2.72
N LEU A 398 2.33 4.01 -2.63
CA LEU A 398 3.44 3.16 -2.24
C LEU A 398 3.75 3.32 -0.75
N LYS A 399 3.63 2.23 -0.01
CA LYS A 399 4.04 2.15 1.40
C LYS A 399 5.29 1.28 1.52
N LEU A 400 6.39 1.86 1.96
CA LEU A 400 7.65 1.16 2.16
C LEU A 400 7.87 0.92 3.65
N LYS A 401 8.01 -0.34 4.04
CA LYS A 401 8.34 -0.73 5.41
C LYS A 401 9.78 -0.32 5.76
N PRO A 402 10.08 0.00 7.04
CA PRO A 402 11.43 0.40 7.47
C PRO A 402 12.53 -0.58 7.08
N GLN A 403 12.24 -1.88 7.08
CA GLN A 403 13.15 -2.94 6.67
C GLN A 403 13.51 -2.84 5.17
N VAL A 404 12.52 -2.55 4.31
CA VAL A 404 12.73 -2.36 2.87
C VAL A 404 13.52 -1.07 2.61
N ILE A 405 13.19 0.02 3.34
CA ILE A 405 13.93 1.28 3.28
C ILE A 405 15.40 1.06 3.66
N GLY A 406 15.68 0.25 4.70
CA GLY A 406 17.04 -0.09 5.10
C GLY A 406 17.84 -0.79 3.99
N LYS A 407 17.21 -1.73 3.26
CA LYS A 407 17.81 -2.38 2.10
C LYS A 407 18.08 -1.38 0.97
N LEU A 408 17.12 -0.50 0.67
CA LEU A 408 17.28 0.55 -0.35
C LEU A 408 18.42 1.52 -0.02
N VAL A 409 18.51 1.96 1.25
CA VAL A 409 19.62 2.83 1.71
C VAL A 409 20.98 2.15 1.52
N HIS A 410 21.06 0.85 1.80
CA HIS A 410 22.31 0.10 1.60
C HIS A 410 22.71 0.06 0.11
N ILE A 411 21.77 -0.26 -0.78
CA ILE A 411 21.97 -0.27 -2.23
C ILE A 411 22.39 1.12 -2.71
N LEU A 412 21.67 2.17 -2.27
CA LEU A 412 21.96 3.56 -2.64
C LEU A 412 23.36 4.00 -2.21
N ASN A 413 23.83 3.60 -1.02
CA ASN A 413 25.18 3.92 -0.57
C ASN A 413 26.27 3.30 -1.47
N TRP A 414 26.05 2.07 -1.96
CA TRP A 414 26.94 1.44 -2.94
C TRP A 414 26.94 2.18 -4.29
N MET A 415 25.75 2.62 -4.73
CA MET A 415 25.62 3.44 -5.95
C MET A 415 26.35 4.78 -5.80
N VAL A 416 26.15 5.48 -4.66
CA VAL A 416 26.83 6.74 -4.34
C VAL A 416 28.36 6.55 -4.37
N PHE A 417 28.86 5.50 -3.73
CA PHE A 417 30.29 5.21 -3.71
C PHE A 417 30.88 5.14 -5.13
N TRP A 418 30.28 4.34 -6.01
CA TRP A 418 30.77 4.20 -7.38
C TRP A 418 30.55 5.47 -8.22
N THR A 419 29.44 6.20 -8.00
CA THR A 419 29.20 7.49 -8.67
C THR A 419 30.26 8.53 -8.30
N VAL A 420 30.70 8.59 -7.03
CA VAL A 420 31.83 9.44 -6.62
C VAL A 420 33.10 9.01 -7.29
N VAL A 421 33.43 7.71 -7.30
CA VAL A 421 34.66 7.19 -7.94
C VAL A 421 34.72 7.60 -9.41
N TRP A 422 33.63 7.36 -10.16
CA TRP A 422 33.57 7.71 -11.57
C TRP A 422 33.52 9.23 -11.81
N GLY A 423 32.78 9.97 -10.93
CA GLY A 423 32.72 11.43 -10.98
C GLY A 423 34.08 12.09 -10.80
N VAL A 424 34.95 11.53 -9.91
CA VAL A 424 36.34 11.97 -9.78
C VAL A 424 37.14 11.64 -11.03
N ILE A 425 36.96 10.44 -11.60
CA ILE A 425 37.68 10.04 -12.84
C ILE A 425 37.28 10.92 -14.03
N TYR A 426 36.01 11.28 -14.12
CA TYR A 426 35.50 12.14 -15.20
C TYR A 426 35.74 13.63 -14.94
N GLY A 427 35.92 14.01 -13.65
CA GLY A 427 36.10 15.42 -13.25
C GLY A 427 34.77 16.21 -13.36
N GLU A 428 33.62 15.54 -13.23
CA GLU A 428 32.29 16.15 -13.39
C GLU A 428 31.64 16.46 -12.04
N PHE A 429 31.07 17.67 -11.96
CA PHE A 429 30.27 18.12 -10.84
C PHE A 429 29.07 18.90 -11.36
N PHE A 430 27.85 18.33 -11.28
CA PHE A 430 26.65 18.80 -11.96
C PHE A 430 26.93 19.13 -13.44
N GLY A 431 27.52 18.17 -14.15
CA GLY A 431 27.98 18.35 -15.52
C GLY A 431 29.09 19.41 -15.60
N THR A 432 28.90 20.43 -16.44
CA THR A 432 29.86 21.52 -16.67
C THR A 432 29.71 22.71 -15.71
N PHE A 433 29.00 22.55 -14.59
CA PHE A 433 28.69 23.66 -13.66
C PHE A 433 29.97 24.33 -13.10
N LEU A 434 30.98 23.55 -12.74
CA LEU A 434 32.27 24.09 -12.26
C LEU A 434 33.06 24.87 -13.33
N GLU A 435 32.92 24.49 -14.59
CA GLU A 435 33.49 25.24 -15.72
C GLU A 435 32.82 26.63 -15.85
N HIS A 436 31.51 26.70 -15.68
CA HIS A 436 30.74 27.95 -15.69
C HIS A 436 31.07 28.87 -14.49
N LEU A 437 31.44 28.29 -13.35
CA LEU A 437 31.87 29.06 -12.16
C LEU A 437 33.35 29.54 -12.25
N GLY A 438 34.09 29.16 -13.31
CA GLY A 438 35.50 29.55 -13.48
C GLY A 438 36.45 28.93 -12.48
N VAL A 439 36.06 27.85 -11.79
CA VAL A 439 36.91 27.17 -10.79
C VAL A 439 38.06 26.42 -11.47
N PHE A 440 37.86 25.94 -12.68
CA PHE A 440 38.93 25.45 -13.56
C PHE A 440 39.13 26.52 -14.62
N GLY A 441 40.33 27.10 -14.68
CA GLY A 441 40.68 28.16 -15.64
C GLY A 441 40.24 27.77 -17.05
N THR A 442 39.62 28.72 -17.76
CA THR A 442 39.16 28.57 -19.13
C THR A 442 40.29 27.99 -19.99
N PRO A 443 40.13 26.81 -20.59
CA PRO A 443 41.03 26.41 -21.66
C PRO A 443 40.87 27.43 -22.78
N SER A 444 41.97 28.09 -23.14
CA SER A 444 42.06 29.02 -24.27
C SER A 444 41.29 28.47 -25.47
N SER A 445 40.48 29.30 -26.08
CA SER A 445 39.52 29.09 -27.18
C SER A 445 40.10 28.32 -28.39
N THR A 446 40.26 27.01 -28.26
CA THR A 446 40.49 26.10 -29.37
C THR A 446 39.74 24.81 -29.12
N TYR A 447 38.42 24.93 -29.08
CA TYR A 447 37.56 23.76 -29.17
C TYR A 447 37.11 23.56 -30.62
N PRO A 448 37.38 22.36 -31.20
CA PRO A 448 36.62 21.93 -32.34
C PRO A 448 35.19 21.64 -31.89
N PRO A 449 34.17 21.88 -32.75
CA PRO A 449 32.75 21.76 -32.38
C PRO A 449 32.41 20.31 -32.04
N SER A 450 31.65 20.14 -30.94
CA SER A 450 30.96 18.95 -30.47
C SER A 450 31.71 17.93 -29.61
N LYS A 451 31.69 18.13 -28.28
CA LYS A 451 31.96 17.05 -27.31
C LYS A 451 30.88 15.93 -27.31
N SER A 452 29.78 16.08 -28.00
CA SER A 452 28.85 14.97 -28.29
C SER A 452 29.53 13.80 -29.04
N SER A 453 30.63 14.05 -29.74
CA SER A 453 31.39 13.01 -30.41
C SER A 453 32.45 12.33 -29.52
N ALA A 454 32.93 12.97 -28.46
CA ALA A 454 33.94 12.36 -27.57
C ALA A 454 33.29 11.34 -26.61
N ALA A 455 32.13 11.59 -26.09
CA ALA A 455 31.35 10.60 -25.35
C ALA A 455 30.95 9.41 -26.24
N ALA A 456 30.55 9.69 -27.50
CA ALA A 456 30.29 8.64 -28.49
C ALA A 456 31.57 7.87 -28.88
N SER A 457 32.74 8.52 -28.92
CA SER A 457 34.02 7.86 -29.28
C SER A 457 34.63 7.07 -28.10
N SER A 458 34.39 7.47 -26.85
CA SER A 458 34.75 6.64 -25.69
C SER A 458 33.82 5.43 -25.58
N PHE A 459 32.53 5.59 -25.92
CA PHE A 459 31.60 4.48 -25.96
C PHE A 459 31.88 3.51 -27.13
N SER A 460 32.37 4.00 -28.29
CA SER A 460 32.78 3.14 -29.38
C SER A 460 34.11 2.39 -29.09
N ARG A 461 35.02 2.96 -28.31
CA ARG A 461 36.25 2.29 -27.86
C ARG A 461 36.00 1.22 -26.79
N VAL A 462 35.02 1.42 -25.91
CA VAL A 462 34.57 0.39 -24.96
C VAL A 462 33.88 -0.76 -25.69
N ASN A 463 33.07 -0.46 -26.70
CA ASN A 463 32.39 -1.49 -27.52
C ASN A 463 33.39 -2.31 -28.37
N SER A 464 34.52 -1.74 -28.82
CA SER A 464 35.56 -2.48 -29.53
C SER A 464 36.38 -3.40 -28.63
N PHE A 465 36.40 -3.16 -27.31
CA PHE A 465 37.08 -4.04 -26.35
C PHE A 465 36.25 -5.27 -25.99
N PHE A 466 34.91 -5.22 -26.22
CA PHE A 466 33.97 -6.32 -25.98
C PHE A 466 33.45 -6.98 -27.26
N SER A 467 34.12 -6.86 -28.40
CA SER A 467 33.82 -7.63 -29.60
C SER A 467 34.16 -9.10 -29.39
N LEU A 468 33.21 -9.84 -28.84
CA LEU A 468 33.20 -11.30 -28.83
C LEU A 468 32.94 -11.82 -30.25
N PRO A 469 33.54 -12.97 -30.63
CA PRO A 469 33.34 -13.55 -31.94
C PRO A 469 31.91 -14.03 -32.19
N PRO A 470 31.45 -14.09 -33.46
CA PRO A 470 30.05 -14.40 -33.80
C PRO A 470 29.75 -15.90 -33.66
N PRO A 471 28.53 -16.35 -33.83
CA PRO A 471 27.55 -16.65 -32.78
C PRO A 471 27.32 -18.17 -32.62
N ILE A 472 27.03 -18.61 -31.41
CA ILE A 472 26.30 -19.85 -31.17
C ILE A 472 24.83 -19.53 -31.06
N ARG A 473 24.04 -20.22 -31.87
CA ARG A 473 22.64 -20.08 -32.16
C ARG A 473 21.71 -20.13 -30.96
N LYS A 474 20.68 -19.24 -31.01
CA LYS A 474 19.29 -19.39 -30.56
C LYS A 474 19.04 -19.97 -29.18
N GLU A 475 18.70 -19.06 -28.25
CA GLU A 475 17.49 -19.05 -27.42
C GLU A 475 17.63 -17.96 -26.34
N SER A 476 16.73 -17.03 -26.39
CA SER A 476 16.32 -15.97 -25.43
C SER A 476 16.42 -14.54 -25.98
N ALA A 477 15.45 -14.21 -26.85
CA ALA A 477 15.23 -12.85 -27.32
C ALA A 477 14.70 -11.89 -26.23
N ALA A 478 14.36 -12.37 -25.03
CA ALA A 478 13.81 -11.58 -23.94
C ALA A 478 14.85 -10.71 -23.20
N GLY A 479 16.10 -11.17 -23.11
CA GLY A 479 17.17 -10.43 -22.40
C GLY A 479 17.64 -9.17 -23.14
N TYR A 480 17.62 -9.19 -24.46
CA TYR A 480 18.04 -8.05 -25.29
C TYR A 480 17.04 -6.92 -25.35
N TRP A 481 15.75 -7.23 -25.19
CA TRP A 481 14.68 -6.22 -25.18
C TRP A 481 14.70 -5.36 -23.93
N LEU A 482 14.97 -5.94 -22.76
CA LEU A 482 15.04 -5.20 -21.50
C LEU A 482 16.28 -4.30 -21.45
N PHE A 483 17.41 -4.72 -22.03
CA PHE A 483 18.61 -3.90 -22.12
C PHE A 483 18.45 -2.71 -23.09
N SER A 484 17.75 -2.91 -24.19
CA SER A 484 17.43 -1.85 -25.17
C SER A 484 16.44 -0.81 -24.63
N ILE A 485 15.46 -1.24 -23.84
CA ILE A 485 14.47 -0.33 -23.20
C ILE A 485 15.15 0.48 -22.09
N ALA A 486 15.99 -0.12 -21.27
CA ALA A 486 16.74 0.60 -20.23
C ALA A 486 17.71 1.65 -20.82
N CYS A 487 18.42 1.33 -21.90
CA CYS A 487 19.25 2.29 -22.61
C CYS A 487 18.44 3.40 -23.28
N SER A 488 17.28 3.11 -23.87
CA SER A 488 16.43 4.12 -24.52
C SER A 488 15.77 5.08 -23.53
N TYR A 489 15.39 4.62 -22.32
CA TYR A 489 14.84 5.49 -21.27
C TYR A 489 15.90 6.40 -20.65
N ILE A 490 17.14 5.93 -20.51
CA ILE A 490 18.24 6.73 -19.95
C ILE A 490 18.72 7.80 -20.95
N CYS A 491 18.70 7.52 -22.25
CA CYS A 491 18.99 8.52 -23.29
C CYS A 491 17.94 9.65 -23.37
N LEU A 492 16.68 9.39 -23.06
CA LEU A 492 15.62 10.41 -23.06
C LEU A 492 15.70 11.41 -21.90
N PHE A 493 16.33 11.04 -20.78
CA PHE A 493 16.52 11.94 -19.63
C PHE A 493 17.85 12.71 -19.67
N SER A 494 18.77 12.37 -20.56
CA SER A 494 20.07 13.06 -20.69
C SER A 494 20.08 14.13 -21.81
N CYS A 495 18.98 14.33 -22.54
CA CYS A 495 18.86 15.32 -23.60
C CYS A 495 17.75 16.36 -23.37
N SER A 496 17.36 16.58 -22.09
CA SER A 496 16.45 17.71 -21.74
C SER A 496 17.13 18.65 -20.79
#